data_95a13b968523b367a76d7e90a2a83f05
#
_entry.id   95a13b968523b367a76d7e90a2a83f05
#
_cell.length_a   1.000
_cell.length_b   1.000
_cell.length_c   1.000
_cell.angle_alpha   90.00
_cell.angle_beta   90.00
_cell.angle_gamma   90.00
#
_symmetry.space_group_name_H-M   'P 1'
#
loop_
_entity.id
_entity.type
_entity.pdbx_description
1 polymer ?
#
loop_
_entity_poly.entity_id
_entity_poly.type
_entity_poly.pdbx_seq_one_letter_code
_entity_poly.pdbx_strand_id
1 'polypeptide(L)'
;MMITSTNPMVYTDFPDPDIIRVGGVYYMATTTMHFTPGCDILRSYDLVNWEFIAHALNIVADTPEERLECEGANAYGRGMWAPSLRYHRGTWYVLFAANDTHVSYLLTADDPCGPWRKRELDGFYYDSGLFFDDDDRAYVVHGQSTLRITELNPELSGPMPGGLDRVIVQDDPQADLGYEGSHLYKHDGRYYVFTCHFPQGKGKTEACLMAESLDGAFEVREIIDDDLSFHGYGVAQGGMVDTPDGDWYAFMMQDRGGVGRVPILMPMRFGEDGFPVVGENGKVPQSVSVPAASCAEPVTPINGSEFIARHNAEGGVDANCLQPYWQFNHIPHNEYWSLTERPGAFRLHSGRISSNLNHAWNTLTQRTMGPVTVAEVTVDASTLHDGDFAGLAAFQGCYSYIALTRRNGRTMLTVQYKPANDDSIFSDDDWDSPAVTDAEIMADADCMRLRAVYDFTDCKDEVTFFYRDADTPESEWCPLGTAHRMIFKMDHFTGCRIGLFLYSTKETGGIADFCDFAYSTPDTKEREQ
;
A
#
# COMPACT_ATOMS: atom_id res chain seq x y z
N MET A 1 -14.09 6.63 -27.46
CA MET A 1 -15.00 5.67 -26.78
C MET A 1 -14.85 5.92 -25.29
N MET A 2 -15.92 5.77 -24.49
CA MET A 2 -15.84 5.86 -23.03
C MET A 2 -15.90 4.47 -22.45
N ILE A 3 -15.16 4.23 -21.36
CA ILE A 3 -15.31 3.05 -20.49
C ILE A 3 -15.87 3.51 -19.15
N THR A 4 -16.61 2.65 -18.48
CA THR A 4 -17.19 2.95 -17.17
C THR A 4 -16.59 2.01 -16.14
N SER A 5 -16.07 2.58 -15.06
CA SER A 5 -15.60 1.86 -13.87
C SER A 5 -16.52 2.12 -12.70
N THR A 6 -16.57 1.18 -11.77
CA THR A 6 -17.21 1.37 -10.45
C THR A 6 -16.19 1.83 -9.44
N ASN A 7 -16.59 2.68 -8.48
CA ASN A 7 -15.78 3.00 -7.31
C ASN A 7 -15.89 1.91 -6.24
N PRO A 8 -14.79 1.51 -5.59
CA PRO A 8 -13.41 2.03 -5.77
C PRO A 8 -12.84 1.77 -7.16
N MET A 9 -12.02 2.70 -7.68
CA MET A 9 -11.32 2.55 -8.95
C MET A 9 -10.43 1.29 -8.98
N VAL A 10 -9.73 1.04 -7.88
CA VAL A 10 -8.98 -0.19 -7.59
C VAL A 10 -9.30 -0.61 -6.16
N TYR A 11 -9.87 -1.81 -5.97
CA TYR A 11 -10.31 -2.24 -4.64
C TYR A 11 -9.18 -2.96 -3.86
N THR A 12 -8.05 -2.28 -3.69
CA THR A 12 -6.89 -2.75 -2.93
C THR A 12 -6.20 -1.57 -2.24
N ASP A 13 -5.36 -1.85 -1.25
CA ASP A 13 -4.65 -0.86 -0.44
C ASP A 13 -3.57 -0.14 -1.24
N PHE A 14 -3.93 0.96 -1.89
CA PHE A 14 -3.02 1.94 -2.49
C PHE A 14 -3.23 3.29 -1.83
N PRO A 15 -2.69 3.48 -0.61
CA PRO A 15 -2.95 4.67 0.19
C PRO A 15 -2.19 5.88 -0.34
N ASP A 16 -2.73 7.07 -0.01
CA ASP A 16 -2.15 8.37 -0.33
C ASP A 16 -1.76 8.49 -1.81
N PRO A 17 -2.68 8.19 -2.76
CA PRO A 17 -2.34 8.18 -4.17
C PRO A 17 -1.99 9.59 -4.65
N ASP A 18 -0.89 9.73 -5.39
CA ASP A 18 -0.61 10.93 -6.19
C ASP A 18 -0.53 10.54 -7.66
N ILE A 19 -1.46 11.09 -8.47
CA ILE A 19 -1.61 10.75 -9.89
C ILE A 19 -1.23 11.96 -10.74
N ILE A 20 -0.32 11.73 -11.70
CA ILE A 20 0.04 12.72 -12.71
C ILE A 20 -0.13 12.15 -14.12
N ARG A 21 -0.30 13.04 -15.09
CA ARG A 21 -0.29 12.70 -16.51
C ARG A 21 0.99 13.20 -17.18
N VAL A 22 1.64 12.33 -17.94
CA VAL A 22 2.77 12.70 -18.81
C VAL A 22 2.43 12.27 -20.24
N GLY A 23 2.19 13.23 -21.11
CA GLY A 23 1.66 12.95 -22.45
C GLY A 23 0.26 12.33 -22.40
N GLY A 24 0.09 11.13 -22.92
CA GLY A 24 -1.16 10.37 -22.90
C GLY A 24 -1.18 9.25 -21.87
N VAL A 25 -0.29 9.28 -20.87
CA VAL A 25 -0.09 8.20 -19.90
C VAL A 25 -0.22 8.76 -18.49
N TYR A 26 -0.90 8.02 -17.61
CA TYR A 26 -1.07 8.34 -16.20
C TYR A 26 -0.12 7.51 -15.36
N TYR A 27 0.43 8.12 -14.32
CA TYR A 27 1.31 7.48 -13.35
C TYR A 27 0.81 7.77 -11.95
N MET A 28 0.82 6.75 -11.10
CA MET A 28 0.42 6.86 -9.70
C MET A 28 1.55 6.39 -8.78
N ALA A 29 1.89 7.20 -7.79
CA ALA A 29 2.72 6.79 -6.67
C ALA A 29 1.84 6.57 -5.44
N THR A 30 2.18 5.59 -4.59
CA THR A 30 1.44 5.29 -3.36
C THR A 30 2.36 4.97 -2.18
N THR A 31 1.83 5.17 -0.98
CA THR A 31 2.47 4.83 0.29
C THR A 31 2.66 3.32 0.44
N THR A 32 3.80 2.92 0.99
CA THR A 32 4.11 1.51 1.26
C THR A 32 4.55 1.25 2.70
N MET A 33 4.61 2.27 3.54
CA MET A 33 5.07 2.15 4.92
C MET A 33 6.45 1.49 5.00
N HIS A 34 6.57 0.45 5.81
CA HIS A 34 7.76 -0.37 6.07
C HIS A 34 7.99 -1.49 5.05
N PHE A 35 7.06 -1.69 4.10
CA PHE A 35 7.22 -2.76 3.09
C PHE A 35 8.31 -2.42 2.08
N THR A 36 9.14 -3.41 1.77
CA THR A 36 10.35 -3.27 0.93
C THR A 36 10.29 -4.24 -0.26
N PRO A 37 10.61 -3.77 -1.49
CA PRO A 37 10.88 -2.38 -1.87
C PRO A 37 9.63 -1.51 -1.78
N GLY A 38 9.82 -0.18 -1.65
CA GLY A 38 8.74 0.77 -1.36
C GLY A 38 8.48 1.80 -2.44
N CYS A 39 7.47 2.65 -2.21
CA CYS A 39 6.97 3.65 -3.15
C CYS A 39 6.58 3.01 -4.50
N ASP A 40 5.41 2.40 -4.51
CA ASP A 40 4.88 1.75 -5.70
C ASP A 40 4.63 2.76 -6.81
N ILE A 41 5.08 2.46 -8.01
CA ILE A 41 4.79 3.23 -9.22
C ILE A 41 3.92 2.38 -10.13
N LEU A 42 2.71 2.86 -10.37
CA LEU A 42 1.75 2.26 -11.28
C LEU A 42 1.58 3.13 -12.52
N ARG A 43 1.14 2.52 -13.61
CA ARG A 43 0.86 3.19 -14.88
C ARG A 43 -0.55 2.84 -15.37
N SER A 44 -1.21 3.81 -16.00
CA SER A 44 -2.49 3.61 -16.69
C SER A 44 -2.56 4.44 -17.96
N TYR A 45 -3.34 3.98 -18.92
CA TYR A 45 -3.65 4.72 -20.14
C TYR A 45 -5.08 5.32 -20.15
N ASP A 46 -5.86 4.98 -19.09
CA ASP A 46 -7.29 5.32 -19.03
C ASP A 46 -7.80 5.65 -17.62
N LEU A 47 -6.92 5.78 -16.61
CA LEU A 47 -7.23 6.03 -15.19
C LEU A 47 -7.96 4.87 -14.48
N VAL A 48 -8.29 3.79 -15.15
CA VAL A 48 -9.08 2.68 -14.60
C VAL A 48 -8.27 1.38 -14.56
N ASN A 49 -7.58 1.08 -15.66
CA ASN A 49 -6.76 -0.12 -15.77
C ASN A 49 -5.31 0.23 -15.43
N TRP A 50 -4.88 -0.21 -14.25
CA TRP A 50 -3.55 0.08 -13.71
C TRP A 50 -2.65 -1.14 -13.81
N GLU A 51 -1.39 -0.91 -14.13
CA GLU A 51 -0.32 -1.90 -14.12
C GLU A 51 0.81 -1.47 -13.19
N PHE A 52 1.44 -2.44 -12.55
CA PHE A 52 2.60 -2.22 -11.71
C PHE A 52 3.86 -2.10 -12.59
N ILE A 53 4.62 -1.00 -12.51
CA ILE A 53 5.80 -0.83 -13.36
C ILE A 53 7.11 -0.80 -12.59
N ALA A 54 7.13 -0.29 -11.36
CA ALA A 54 8.36 -0.17 -10.57
C ALA A 54 8.08 0.09 -9.09
N HIS A 55 9.15 0.02 -8.30
CA HIS A 55 9.27 0.66 -7.00
C HIS A 55 10.30 1.79 -7.11
N ALA A 56 9.96 2.99 -6.64
CA ALA A 56 10.89 4.10 -6.65
C ALA A 56 11.92 4.03 -5.52
N LEU A 57 11.66 3.24 -4.48
CA LEU A 57 12.46 3.17 -3.27
C LEU A 57 12.89 1.71 -2.98
N ASN A 58 14.18 1.45 -2.95
CA ASN A 58 14.68 0.15 -2.51
C ASN A 58 14.52 -0.03 -1.00
N ILE A 59 15.04 0.91 -0.21
CA ILE A 59 14.93 0.94 1.26
C ILE A 59 14.82 2.38 1.73
N VAL A 60 14.11 2.62 2.83
CA VAL A 60 14.04 3.94 3.50
C VAL A 60 15.40 4.26 4.13
N ALA A 61 15.83 3.48 5.10
CA ALA A 61 17.11 3.60 5.77
C ALA A 61 17.59 2.21 6.21
N ASP A 62 18.89 2.06 6.42
CA ASP A 62 19.47 0.81 6.92
C ASP A 62 19.60 0.88 8.46
N THR A 63 18.47 0.70 9.14
CA THR A 63 18.39 0.75 10.61
C THR A 63 17.96 -0.61 11.18
N PRO A 64 18.21 -0.86 12.49
CA PRO A 64 17.74 -2.08 13.16
C PRO A 64 16.22 -2.25 13.08
N GLU A 65 15.46 -1.15 13.14
CA GLU A 65 14.01 -1.12 13.06
C GLU A 65 13.53 -1.55 11.66
N GLU A 66 14.12 -1.00 10.61
CA GLU A 66 13.82 -1.34 9.22
C GLU A 66 14.24 -2.77 8.85
N ARG A 67 15.17 -3.37 9.60
CA ARG A 67 15.63 -4.76 9.43
C ARG A 67 14.92 -5.77 10.32
N LEU A 68 14.03 -5.38 11.21
CA LEU A 68 13.53 -6.25 12.28
C LEU A 68 14.68 -6.97 13.01
N GLU A 69 15.77 -6.28 13.30
CA GLU A 69 17.02 -6.91 13.72
C GLU A 69 16.94 -7.57 15.09
N CYS A 70 16.12 -7.03 15.99
CA CYS A 70 15.84 -7.61 17.31
C CYS A 70 14.38 -7.39 17.71
N GLU A 71 13.90 -8.16 18.68
CA GLU A 71 12.58 -7.94 19.28
C GLU A 71 12.52 -6.53 19.89
N GLY A 72 11.39 -5.83 19.66
CA GLY A 72 11.20 -4.42 20.01
C GLY A 72 11.75 -3.41 19.00
N ALA A 73 12.57 -3.82 18.02
CA ALA A 73 12.99 -2.96 16.91
C ALA A 73 12.15 -3.28 15.67
N ASN A 74 11.24 -2.37 15.30
CA ASN A 74 10.41 -2.50 14.11
C ASN A 74 10.02 -1.12 13.56
N ALA A 75 9.66 -1.08 12.29
CA ALA A 75 9.17 0.10 11.58
C ALA A 75 7.67 -0.01 11.20
N TYR A 76 6.91 -0.86 11.89
CA TYR A 76 5.47 -1.01 11.63
C TYR A 76 4.74 0.32 11.70
N GLY A 77 3.85 0.58 10.73
CA GLY A 77 3.13 1.83 10.60
C GLY A 77 4.00 3.06 10.31
N ARG A 78 5.29 2.88 10.05
CA ARG A 78 6.30 3.91 9.79
C ARG A 78 6.95 3.70 8.43
N GLY A 79 8.12 4.29 8.20
CA GLY A 79 8.81 4.21 6.93
C GLY A 79 8.32 5.27 5.94
N MET A 80 8.03 4.88 4.71
CA MET A 80 7.69 5.78 3.61
C MET A 80 6.21 6.16 3.62
N TRP A 81 5.90 7.48 3.79
CA TRP A 81 4.55 8.04 3.86
C TRP A 81 4.30 9.03 2.73
N ALA A 82 3.05 9.07 2.23
CA ALA A 82 2.45 10.06 1.34
C ALA A 82 3.41 10.62 0.27
N PRO A 83 3.69 9.88 -0.82
CA PRO A 83 4.58 10.35 -1.87
C PRO A 83 3.94 11.46 -2.70
N SER A 84 4.74 12.45 -3.08
CA SER A 84 4.38 13.42 -4.11
C SER A 84 5.15 13.13 -5.39
N LEU A 85 4.46 12.69 -6.44
CA LEU A 85 5.03 12.35 -7.75
C LEU A 85 4.97 13.54 -8.70
N ARG A 86 6.08 13.91 -9.32
CA ARG A 86 6.12 14.98 -10.33
C ARG A 86 7.04 14.60 -11.50
N TYR A 87 6.73 15.17 -12.65
CA TYR A 87 7.60 15.13 -13.84
C TYR A 87 7.86 16.54 -14.30
N HIS A 88 9.13 16.96 -14.33
CA HIS A 88 9.52 18.28 -14.73
C HIS A 88 10.80 18.22 -15.58
N ARG A 89 10.75 18.81 -16.79
CA ARG A 89 11.89 18.93 -17.72
C ARG A 89 12.67 17.64 -17.98
N GLY A 90 11.97 16.54 -18.15
CA GLY A 90 12.59 15.25 -18.46
C GLY A 90 13.03 14.44 -17.24
N THR A 91 12.80 14.94 -16.03
CA THR A 91 13.14 14.26 -14.78
C THR A 91 11.89 13.94 -13.98
N TRP A 92 11.85 12.74 -13.44
CA TRP A 92 10.85 12.26 -12.49
C TRP A 92 11.30 12.56 -11.07
N TYR A 93 10.37 12.97 -10.22
CA TYR A 93 10.59 13.30 -8.82
C TYR A 93 9.56 12.59 -7.95
N VAL A 94 10.00 12.02 -6.83
CA VAL A 94 9.14 11.62 -5.72
C VAL A 94 9.67 12.23 -4.44
N LEU A 95 8.85 13.04 -3.77
CA LEU A 95 9.13 13.58 -2.45
C LEU A 95 8.26 12.82 -1.43
N PHE A 96 8.85 12.39 -0.32
CA PHE A 96 8.11 11.78 0.80
C PHE A 96 8.78 12.07 2.13
N ALA A 97 8.02 11.92 3.23
CA ALA A 97 8.54 11.92 4.58
C ALA A 97 8.60 10.49 5.14
N ALA A 98 9.64 10.19 5.90
CA ALA A 98 9.76 8.95 6.65
C ALA A 98 9.64 9.24 8.15
N ASN A 99 8.63 8.64 8.78
CA ASN A 99 8.29 8.94 10.18
C ASN A 99 9.15 8.20 11.20
N ASP A 100 9.84 7.14 10.80
CA ASP A 100 10.80 6.42 11.62
C ASP A 100 12.11 7.21 11.79
N THR A 101 12.67 7.70 10.66
CA THR A 101 13.93 8.45 10.64
C THR A 101 13.74 9.94 10.88
N HIS A 102 12.51 10.44 10.75
CA HIS A 102 12.16 11.87 10.77
C HIS A 102 12.93 12.69 9.73
N VAL A 103 13.05 12.14 8.52
CA VAL A 103 13.73 12.73 7.37
C VAL A 103 12.79 12.79 6.17
N SER A 104 12.89 13.85 5.37
CA SER A 104 12.27 13.91 4.05
C SER A 104 13.28 13.51 2.98
N TYR A 105 12.82 12.70 2.03
CA TYR A 105 13.63 12.16 0.94
C TYR A 105 13.10 12.63 -0.40
N LEU A 106 14.03 13.00 -1.30
CA LEU A 106 13.73 13.24 -2.70
C LEU A 106 14.35 12.13 -3.55
N LEU A 107 13.52 11.45 -4.31
CA LEU A 107 13.93 10.50 -5.33
C LEU A 107 13.90 11.16 -6.69
N THR A 108 14.87 10.85 -7.56
CA THR A 108 14.92 11.35 -8.94
C THR A 108 15.26 10.22 -9.91
N ALA A 109 14.65 10.25 -11.10
CA ALA A 109 14.94 9.32 -12.18
C ALA A 109 14.74 9.98 -13.55
N ASP A 110 15.39 9.42 -14.58
CA ASP A 110 15.19 9.84 -15.97
C ASP A 110 14.03 9.04 -16.63
N ASP A 111 13.67 7.88 -16.05
CA ASP A 111 12.58 7.00 -16.48
C ASP A 111 11.74 6.60 -15.25
N PRO A 112 10.39 6.49 -15.34
CA PRO A 112 9.55 6.12 -14.20
C PRO A 112 9.83 4.69 -13.69
N CYS A 113 10.40 3.82 -14.51
CA CYS A 113 10.88 2.50 -14.09
C CYS A 113 12.24 2.55 -13.37
N GLY A 114 12.87 3.71 -13.29
CA GLY A 114 14.18 3.92 -12.65
C GLY A 114 15.37 3.79 -13.64
N PRO A 115 16.59 3.67 -13.14
CA PRO A 115 16.95 3.62 -11.72
C PRO A 115 16.71 4.94 -10.99
N TRP A 116 16.14 4.85 -9.79
CA TRP A 116 15.88 5.99 -8.92
C TRP A 116 17.08 6.30 -8.03
N ARG A 117 17.37 7.60 -7.87
CA ARG A 117 18.44 8.12 -7.01
C ARG A 117 17.81 8.82 -5.80
N LYS A 118 18.10 8.36 -4.60
CA LYS A 118 17.58 8.88 -3.33
C LYS A 118 18.57 9.87 -2.70
N ARG A 119 18.05 10.97 -2.14
CA ARG A 119 18.79 11.89 -1.27
C ARG A 119 17.91 12.43 -0.16
N GLU A 120 18.51 12.83 0.94
CA GLU A 120 17.86 13.55 2.03
C GLU A 120 17.67 15.03 1.67
N LEU A 121 16.61 15.63 2.20
CA LEU A 121 16.38 17.08 2.15
C LEU A 121 16.62 17.69 3.52
N ASP A 122 17.11 18.94 3.53
CA ASP A 122 17.10 19.77 4.72
C ASP A 122 15.66 20.23 5.00
N GLY A 123 15.14 19.88 6.18
CA GLY A 123 13.76 20.08 6.60
C GLY A 123 12.94 18.80 6.59
N PHE A 124 11.86 18.81 7.40
CA PHE A 124 10.88 17.73 7.48
C PHE A 124 9.56 18.21 6.88
N TYR A 125 9.17 17.62 5.75
CA TYR A 125 8.00 18.01 4.97
C TYR A 125 6.92 16.93 5.09
N TYR A 126 6.16 16.98 6.16
CA TYR A 126 5.09 16.02 6.45
C TYR A 126 3.95 16.14 5.44
N ASP A 127 3.49 15.02 4.87
CA ASP A 127 2.38 14.90 3.90
C ASP A 127 2.44 15.96 2.79
N SER A 128 3.57 15.94 2.08
CA SER A 128 3.99 17.05 1.24
C SER A 128 3.51 16.96 -0.20
N GLY A 129 3.10 18.10 -0.78
CA GLY A 129 2.89 18.29 -2.20
C GLY A 129 4.02 19.09 -2.85
N LEU A 130 4.89 18.42 -3.62
CA LEU A 130 5.91 19.07 -4.44
C LEU A 130 5.26 19.71 -5.68
N PHE A 131 5.73 20.91 -6.05
CA PHE A 131 5.22 21.63 -7.19
C PHE A 131 6.34 22.42 -7.89
N PHE A 132 6.34 22.42 -9.22
CA PHE A 132 7.18 23.27 -10.05
C PHE A 132 6.31 24.30 -10.75
N ASP A 133 6.62 25.59 -10.55
CA ASP A 133 5.90 26.68 -11.20
C ASP A 133 6.41 26.94 -12.63
N ASP A 134 5.72 27.79 -13.39
CA ASP A 134 6.04 28.13 -14.79
C ASP A 134 7.41 28.78 -14.96
N ASP A 135 7.96 29.36 -13.90
CA ASP A 135 9.30 29.99 -13.87
C ASP A 135 10.39 29.05 -13.32
N ASP A 136 10.10 27.74 -13.23
CA ASP A 136 10.98 26.67 -12.74
C ASP A 136 11.32 26.72 -11.25
N ARG A 137 10.70 27.60 -10.48
CA ARG A 137 10.82 27.54 -9.02
C ARG A 137 10.04 26.37 -8.47
N ALA A 138 10.61 25.73 -7.47
CA ALA A 138 10.00 24.60 -6.80
C ALA A 138 9.47 25.00 -5.42
N TYR A 139 8.29 24.48 -5.08
CA TYR A 139 7.62 24.72 -3.82
C TYR A 139 7.14 23.40 -3.22
N VAL A 140 7.03 23.38 -1.89
CA VAL A 140 6.41 22.27 -1.14
C VAL A 140 5.33 22.84 -0.25
N VAL A 141 4.10 22.33 -0.38
CA VAL A 141 3.06 22.52 0.63
C VAL A 141 3.12 21.33 1.57
N HIS A 142 3.16 21.55 2.88
CA HIS A 142 3.36 20.51 3.88
C HIS A 142 2.81 20.89 5.25
N GLY A 143 2.67 19.90 6.13
CA GLY A 143 2.31 20.09 7.52
C GLY A 143 1.05 19.33 7.92
N GLN A 144 0.74 19.41 9.20
CA GLN A 144 -0.48 18.88 9.80
C GLN A 144 -1.14 19.97 10.65
N SER A 145 -2.47 20.11 10.56
CA SER A 145 -3.28 21.17 11.16
C SER A 145 -2.91 22.59 10.71
N THR A 146 -1.64 22.86 10.51
CA THR A 146 -1.11 24.13 9.97
C THR A 146 -0.32 23.80 8.70
N LEU A 147 -0.88 24.17 7.53
CA LEU A 147 -0.19 24.00 6.27
C LEU A 147 0.70 25.20 5.96
N ARG A 148 1.90 24.89 5.53
CA ARG A 148 2.90 25.85 5.08
C ARG A 148 3.20 25.63 3.60
N ILE A 149 3.61 26.70 2.93
CA ILE A 149 4.29 26.64 1.64
C ILE A 149 5.72 27.09 1.83
N THR A 150 6.67 26.30 1.33
CA THR A 150 8.10 26.55 1.40
C THR A 150 8.70 26.48 0.00
N GLU A 151 9.39 27.55 -0.43
CA GLU A 151 10.18 27.55 -1.67
C GLU A 151 11.47 26.77 -1.46
N LEU A 152 11.76 25.84 -2.36
CA LEU A 152 13.00 25.07 -2.34
C LEU A 152 14.09 25.80 -3.15
N ASN A 153 15.35 25.60 -2.75
CA ASN A 153 16.48 26.08 -3.51
C ASN A 153 16.60 25.36 -4.88
N PRO A 154 17.34 25.91 -5.86
CA PRO A 154 17.44 25.32 -7.21
C PRO A 154 18.00 23.90 -7.24
N GLU A 155 18.79 23.52 -6.24
CA GLU A 155 19.33 22.17 -6.07
C GLU A 155 18.29 21.21 -5.46
N LEU A 156 17.14 21.72 -5.04
CA LEU A 156 16.07 21.03 -4.32
C LEU A 156 16.57 20.32 -3.04
N SER A 157 17.63 20.84 -2.42
CA SER A 157 18.25 20.22 -1.25
C SER A 157 17.65 20.68 0.08
N GLY A 158 16.84 21.74 0.06
CA GLY A 158 16.22 22.34 1.23
C GLY A 158 15.59 23.69 0.91
N PRO A 159 15.18 24.47 1.92
CA PRO A 159 14.53 25.76 1.72
C PRO A 159 15.42 26.78 0.99
N MET A 160 14.81 27.62 0.16
CA MET A 160 15.48 28.75 -0.50
C MET A 160 15.80 29.84 0.52
N PRO A 161 17.07 30.23 0.74
CA PRO A 161 17.40 31.32 1.64
C PRO A 161 16.73 32.63 1.24
N GLY A 162 15.84 33.15 2.08
CA GLY A 162 15.04 34.34 1.80
C GLY A 162 13.92 34.16 0.77
N GLY A 163 13.65 32.92 0.36
CA GLY A 163 12.52 32.54 -0.48
C GLY A 163 11.19 32.56 0.29
N LEU A 164 10.12 32.14 -0.40
CA LEU A 164 8.79 32.06 0.22
C LEU A 164 8.77 30.95 1.26
N ASP A 165 8.41 31.31 2.51
CA ASP A 165 8.15 30.37 3.59
C ASP A 165 7.07 30.95 4.52
N ARG A 166 5.84 30.43 4.42
CA ARG A 166 4.71 30.98 5.16
C ARG A 166 3.62 29.94 5.45
N VAL A 167 2.84 30.20 6.48
CA VAL A 167 1.56 29.52 6.72
C VAL A 167 0.54 29.99 5.68
N ILE A 168 -0.17 29.05 5.06
CA ILE A 168 -1.26 29.32 4.11
C ILE A 168 -2.64 29.09 4.70
N VAL A 169 -2.76 28.16 5.63
CA VAL A 169 -3.99 27.88 6.39
C VAL A 169 -3.66 27.26 7.73
N GLN A 170 -4.52 27.49 8.71
CA GLN A 170 -4.55 26.78 9.98
C GLN A 170 -5.98 26.28 10.20
N ASP A 171 -6.12 24.99 10.54
CA ASP A 171 -7.40 24.36 10.78
C ASP A 171 -8.00 24.76 12.13
N ASP A 172 -9.28 24.45 12.32
CA ASP A 172 -9.95 24.59 13.61
C ASP A 172 -9.23 23.71 14.65
N PRO A 173 -8.79 24.28 15.79
CA PRO A 173 -8.16 23.49 16.85
C PRO A 173 -9.06 22.38 17.43
N GLN A 174 -10.35 22.39 17.12
CA GLN A 174 -11.32 21.38 17.54
C GLN A 174 -11.53 20.28 16.48
N ALA A 175 -10.87 20.35 15.33
CA ALA A 175 -10.89 19.27 14.34
C ALA A 175 -10.35 17.97 14.97
N ASP A 176 -10.99 16.84 14.67
CA ASP A 176 -10.55 15.52 15.16
C ASP A 176 -9.18 15.16 14.56
N LEU A 177 -8.92 15.59 13.30
CA LEU A 177 -7.61 15.62 12.65
C LEU A 177 -7.56 16.87 11.76
N GLY A 178 -6.51 17.68 11.90
CA GLY A 178 -6.34 18.89 11.11
C GLY A 178 -5.84 18.63 9.70
N TYR A 179 -5.84 19.68 8.84
CA TYR A 179 -5.40 19.60 7.45
C TYR A 179 -4.09 18.85 7.26
N GLU A 180 -4.07 17.90 6.30
CA GLU A 180 -2.89 17.16 5.87
C GLU A 180 -3.08 16.64 4.43
N GLY A 181 -2.10 15.87 3.88
CA GLY A 181 -2.21 15.24 2.55
C GLY A 181 -2.28 16.25 1.41
N SER A 182 -1.38 17.23 1.40
CA SER A 182 -1.47 18.39 0.50
C SER A 182 -1.01 18.09 -0.92
N HIS A 183 -1.78 18.50 -1.93
CA HIS A 183 -1.41 18.48 -3.35
C HIS A 183 -1.56 19.87 -3.95
N LEU A 184 -0.44 20.47 -4.44
CA LEU A 184 -0.41 21.81 -5.04
C LEU A 184 -0.44 21.75 -6.57
N TYR A 185 -1.32 22.54 -7.16
CA TYR A 185 -1.51 22.66 -8.60
C TYR A 185 -1.63 24.12 -9.05
N LYS A 186 -1.43 24.36 -10.36
CA LYS A 186 -1.73 25.63 -11.02
C LYS A 186 -2.63 25.36 -12.23
N HIS A 187 -3.72 26.11 -12.35
CA HIS A 187 -4.63 26.06 -13.48
C HIS A 187 -5.20 27.46 -13.76
N ASP A 188 -5.19 27.89 -15.05
CA ASP A 188 -5.67 29.20 -15.50
C ASP A 188 -5.15 30.37 -14.65
N GLY A 189 -3.84 30.32 -14.28
CA GLY A 189 -3.17 31.36 -13.52
C GLY A 189 -3.48 31.41 -12.03
N ARG A 190 -4.27 30.47 -11.50
CA ARG A 190 -4.58 30.30 -10.08
C ARG A 190 -3.91 29.08 -9.50
N TYR A 191 -3.66 29.13 -8.20
CA TYR A 191 -3.07 28.04 -7.43
C TYR A 191 -4.13 27.34 -6.59
N TYR A 192 -4.05 26.02 -6.53
CA TYR A 192 -5.00 25.16 -5.83
C TYR A 192 -4.23 24.20 -4.93
N VAL A 193 -4.61 24.13 -3.65
CA VAL A 193 -4.13 23.11 -2.73
C VAL A 193 -5.31 22.22 -2.33
N PHE A 194 -5.26 20.94 -2.72
CA PHE A 194 -6.16 19.92 -2.21
C PHE A 194 -5.60 19.40 -0.91
N THR A 195 -6.45 19.18 0.09
CA THR A 195 -6.04 18.73 1.43
C THR A 195 -7.22 18.12 2.17
N CYS A 196 -6.96 17.05 2.91
CA CYS A 196 -7.98 16.43 3.74
C CYS A 196 -7.94 16.95 5.19
N HIS A 197 -9.04 16.78 5.91
CA HIS A 197 -9.13 16.93 7.35
C HIS A 197 -10.35 16.17 7.91
N PHE A 198 -10.43 16.07 9.24
CA PHE A 198 -11.59 15.52 9.94
C PHE A 198 -12.21 16.63 10.80
N PRO A 199 -13.23 17.33 10.31
CA PRO A 199 -13.98 18.27 11.14
C PRO A 199 -14.56 17.58 12.37
N GLN A 200 -14.66 18.28 13.49
CA GLN A 200 -15.15 17.70 14.75
C GLN A 200 -16.47 16.94 14.57
N GLY A 201 -16.47 15.65 14.92
CA GLY A 201 -17.64 14.78 14.87
C GLY A 201 -18.14 14.44 13.47
N LYS A 202 -17.31 14.66 12.45
CA LYS A 202 -17.55 14.24 11.05
C LYS A 202 -16.54 13.16 10.62
N GLY A 203 -16.84 12.52 9.48
CA GLY A 203 -15.85 11.72 8.77
C GLY A 203 -14.79 12.60 8.07
N LYS A 204 -13.82 11.95 7.43
CA LYS A 204 -12.81 12.62 6.61
C LYS A 204 -13.47 13.36 5.44
N THR A 205 -13.08 14.63 5.21
CA THR A 205 -13.55 15.47 4.12
C THR A 205 -12.38 16.03 3.34
N GLU A 206 -12.61 16.47 2.11
CA GLU A 206 -11.62 17.13 1.28
C GLU A 206 -11.93 18.59 1.11
N ALA A 207 -10.91 19.42 1.33
CA ALA A 207 -10.96 20.86 1.09
C ALA A 207 -10.05 21.27 -0.07
N CYS A 208 -10.39 22.36 -0.72
CA CYS A 208 -9.54 23.02 -1.69
C CYS A 208 -9.26 24.46 -1.23
N LEU A 209 -7.99 24.82 -1.20
CA LEU A 209 -7.53 26.18 -1.02
C LEU A 209 -7.22 26.78 -2.39
N MET A 210 -7.72 27.99 -2.68
CA MET A 210 -7.49 28.67 -3.96
C MET A 210 -6.90 30.07 -3.72
N ALA A 211 -5.90 30.45 -4.52
CA ALA A 211 -5.30 31.77 -4.50
C ALA A 211 -4.87 32.20 -5.92
N GLU A 212 -4.73 33.52 -6.15
CA GLU A 212 -4.21 34.08 -7.40
C GLU A 212 -2.67 34.13 -7.43
N SER A 213 -2.03 34.04 -6.26
CA SER A 213 -0.56 33.97 -6.13
C SER A 213 -0.17 33.21 -4.87
N LEU A 214 1.04 32.60 -4.84
CA LEU A 214 1.52 31.82 -3.71
C LEU A 214 1.79 32.65 -2.45
N ASP A 215 2.00 33.95 -2.59
CA ASP A 215 2.15 34.93 -1.50
C ASP A 215 0.82 35.60 -1.11
N GLY A 216 -0.26 35.36 -1.87
CA GLY A 216 -1.60 35.87 -1.64
C GLY A 216 -2.37 35.14 -0.54
N ALA A 217 -3.57 35.62 -0.25
CA ALA A 217 -4.48 34.93 0.64
C ALA A 217 -5.15 33.74 -0.07
N PHE A 218 -5.19 32.59 0.59
CA PHE A 218 -5.93 31.44 0.13
C PHE A 218 -7.36 31.45 0.67
N GLU A 219 -8.33 31.32 -0.23
CA GLU A 219 -9.72 31.05 0.12
C GLU A 219 -9.89 29.52 0.29
N VAL A 220 -10.56 29.09 1.36
CA VAL A 220 -10.75 27.69 1.69
C VAL A 220 -12.19 27.26 1.44
N ARG A 221 -12.39 26.12 0.80
CA ARG A 221 -13.72 25.52 0.58
C ARG A 221 -13.68 24.02 0.71
N GLU A 222 -14.59 23.44 1.49
CA GLU A 222 -14.85 21.99 1.47
C GLU A 222 -15.47 21.62 0.12
N ILE A 223 -14.87 20.64 -0.56
CA ILE A 223 -15.26 20.21 -1.92
C ILE A 223 -15.86 18.82 -1.97
N ILE A 224 -15.55 17.97 -0.98
CA ILE A 224 -16.16 16.64 -0.77
C ILE A 224 -16.46 16.45 0.72
N ASP A 225 -17.70 16.08 1.01
CA ASP A 225 -18.20 15.57 2.30
C ASP A 225 -19.16 14.41 1.96
N ASP A 226 -18.58 13.26 1.66
CA ASP A 226 -19.32 12.07 1.25
C ASP A 226 -18.54 10.80 1.54
N ASP A 227 -19.28 9.75 1.92
CA ASP A 227 -18.72 8.44 2.26
C ASP A 227 -19.06 7.35 1.24
N LEU A 228 -19.59 7.71 0.07
CA LEU A 228 -20.03 6.74 -0.95
C LEU A 228 -21.03 5.70 -0.37
N SER A 229 -21.78 6.07 0.66
CA SER A 229 -22.67 5.20 1.44
C SER A 229 -21.93 4.02 2.11
N PHE A 230 -20.68 4.23 2.52
CA PHE A 230 -19.84 3.19 3.12
C PHE A 230 -19.48 3.56 4.58
N HIS A 231 -20.34 3.23 5.53
CA HIS A 231 -20.13 3.23 6.98
C HIS A 231 -19.61 4.55 7.60
N GLY A 232 -19.80 5.69 6.95
CA GLY A 232 -19.28 6.98 7.42
C GLY A 232 -17.78 7.20 7.15
N TYR A 233 -17.11 6.30 6.42
CA TYR A 233 -15.72 6.48 5.99
C TYR A 233 -15.64 7.45 4.82
N GLY A 234 -15.28 8.70 5.10
CA GLY A 234 -15.23 9.76 4.10
C GLY A 234 -14.20 9.54 3.01
N VAL A 235 -14.49 10.06 1.82
CA VAL A 235 -13.58 10.05 0.67
C VAL A 235 -12.79 11.34 0.66
N ALA A 236 -11.47 11.26 0.82
CA ALA A 236 -10.58 12.41 0.81
C ALA A 236 -9.10 12.00 0.64
N GLN A 237 -8.22 12.97 0.72
CA GLN A 237 -6.77 12.87 0.51
C GLN A 237 -6.41 12.44 -0.90
N GLY A 238 -6.21 13.43 -1.73
CA GLY A 238 -5.83 13.25 -3.12
C GLY A 238 -5.76 14.57 -3.86
N GLY A 239 -5.97 14.52 -5.16
CA GLY A 239 -5.78 15.67 -6.00
C GLY A 239 -6.58 15.63 -7.30
N MET A 240 -6.04 16.28 -8.32
CA MET A 240 -6.68 16.37 -9.63
C MET A 240 -5.73 15.99 -10.76
N VAL A 241 -6.29 15.47 -11.84
CA VAL A 241 -5.58 15.13 -13.06
C VAL A 241 -6.43 15.44 -14.27
N ASP A 242 -5.81 15.95 -15.35
CA ASP A 242 -6.48 16.22 -16.61
C ASP A 242 -6.34 15.05 -17.61
N THR A 243 -7.12 15.10 -18.68
CA THR A 243 -6.99 14.21 -19.83
C THR A 243 -6.41 14.96 -21.04
N PRO A 244 -5.89 14.25 -22.05
CA PRO A 244 -5.45 14.88 -23.30
C PRO A 244 -6.56 15.71 -24.01
N ASP A 245 -7.83 15.38 -23.76
CA ASP A 245 -9.00 16.06 -24.35
C ASP A 245 -9.46 17.26 -23.52
N GLY A 246 -8.85 17.50 -22.33
CA GLY A 246 -9.14 18.64 -21.45
C GLY A 246 -10.23 18.37 -20.40
N ASP A 247 -10.70 17.16 -20.27
CA ASP A 247 -11.55 16.76 -19.15
C ASP A 247 -10.71 16.63 -17.86
N TRP A 248 -11.34 16.86 -16.70
CA TRP A 248 -10.68 16.77 -15.40
C TRP A 248 -11.30 15.68 -14.54
N TYR A 249 -10.45 15.05 -13.75
CA TYR A 249 -10.83 14.08 -12.73
C TYR A 249 -10.15 14.42 -11.40
N ALA A 250 -10.86 14.19 -10.31
CA ALA A 250 -10.30 14.13 -8.96
C ALA A 250 -10.08 12.68 -8.58
N PHE A 251 -8.96 12.41 -7.93
CA PHE A 251 -8.64 11.13 -7.31
C PHE A 251 -8.43 11.34 -5.82
N MET A 252 -8.94 10.44 -5.02
CA MET A 252 -8.83 10.44 -3.56
C MET A 252 -8.75 9.00 -3.07
N MET A 253 -8.72 8.79 -1.77
CA MET A 253 -8.84 7.46 -1.18
C MET A 253 -10.00 7.36 -0.21
N GLN A 254 -10.41 6.14 0.10
CA GLN A 254 -11.38 5.81 1.14
C GLN A 254 -10.88 4.66 1.99
N ASP A 255 -11.04 4.79 3.31
CA ASP A 255 -10.78 3.69 4.24
C ASP A 255 -11.88 2.63 4.08
N ARG A 256 -11.49 1.37 3.85
CA ARG A 256 -12.38 0.23 3.61
C ARG A 256 -12.14 -0.93 4.57
N GLY A 257 -11.87 -0.61 5.83
CA GLY A 257 -11.63 -1.62 6.87
C GLY A 257 -10.42 -2.48 6.59
N GLY A 258 -10.54 -3.80 6.75
CA GLY A 258 -9.44 -4.75 6.64
C GLY A 258 -8.72 -4.74 5.31
N VAL A 259 -9.35 -4.35 4.20
CA VAL A 259 -8.67 -4.25 2.89
C VAL A 259 -7.73 -3.05 2.81
N GLY A 260 -7.92 -2.03 3.66
CA GLY A 260 -7.09 -0.83 3.72
C GLY A 260 -7.70 0.38 3.00
N ARG A 261 -6.84 1.27 2.47
CA ARG A 261 -7.20 2.56 1.87
C ARG A 261 -7.20 2.45 0.34
N VAL A 262 -8.37 2.57 -0.25
CA VAL A 262 -8.57 2.27 -1.68
C VAL A 262 -8.77 3.53 -2.51
N PRO A 263 -8.18 3.63 -3.73
CA PRO A 263 -8.35 4.78 -4.61
C PRO A 263 -9.78 4.91 -5.15
N ILE A 264 -10.26 6.15 -5.14
CA ILE A 264 -11.56 6.59 -5.67
C ILE A 264 -11.32 7.59 -6.79
N LEU A 265 -12.06 7.48 -7.89
CA LEU A 265 -11.99 8.39 -9.02
C LEU A 265 -13.33 9.10 -9.22
N MET A 266 -13.30 10.41 -9.51
CA MET A 266 -14.49 11.24 -9.69
C MET A 266 -14.32 12.19 -10.87
N PRO A 267 -15.37 12.49 -11.64
CA PRO A 267 -15.33 13.59 -12.61
C PRO A 267 -15.16 14.92 -11.85
N MET A 268 -14.47 15.86 -12.46
CA MET A 268 -14.26 17.20 -11.92
C MET A 268 -14.41 18.27 -13.00
N ARG A 269 -14.87 19.44 -12.63
CA ARG A 269 -14.87 20.65 -13.47
C ARG A 269 -14.58 21.87 -12.62
N PHE A 270 -14.14 22.97 -13.22
CA PHE A 270 -14.07 24.25 -12.54
C PHE A 270 -15.41 24.99 -12.63
N GLY A 271 -15.84 25.56 -11.49
CA GLY A 271 -17.02 26.40 -11.39
C GLY A 271 -16.80 27.79 -12.00
N GLU A 272 -17.89 28.58 -12.13
CA GLU A 272 -17.81 29.96 -12.63
C GLU A 272 -16.96 30.86 -11.71
N ASP A 273 -16.88 30.54 -10.42
CA ASP A 273 -16.05 31.21 -9.42
C ASP A 273 -14.59 30.71 -9.39
N GLY A 274 -14.28 29.68 -10.18
CA GLY A 274 -12.95 29.09 -10.32
C GLY A 274 -12.66 27.95 -9.36
N PHE A 275 -13.50 27.67 -8.36
CA PHE A 275 -13.30 26.52 -7.50
C PHE A 275 -13.63 25.20 -8.21
N PRO A 276 -12.92 24.09 -7.85
CA PRO A 276 -13.26 22.77 -8.37
C PRO A 276 -14.63 22.32 -7.84
N VAL A 277 -15.44 21.77 -8.75
CA VAL A 277 -16.68 21.04 -8.45
C VAL A 277 -16.40 19.58 -8.71
N VAL A 278 -16.25 18.81 -7.65
CA VAL A 278 -15.83 17.42 -7.66
C VAL A 278 -17.06 16.50 -7.60
N GLY A 279 -16.99 15.39 -8.32
CA GLY A 279 -18.06 14.40 -8.38
C GLY A 279 -19.37 14.97 -8.90
N GLU A 280 -20.48 14.49 -8.37
CA GLU A 280 -21.82 15.01 -8.65
C GLU A 280 -22.18 16.13 -7.65
N ASN A 281 -21.56 17.31 -7.82
CA ASN A 281 -21.70 18.47 -6.93
C ASN A 281 -21.34 18.16 -5.47
N GLY A 282 -20.15 17.61 -5.24
CA GLY A 282 -19.65 17.28 -3.90
C GLY A 282 -20.05 15.89 -3.39
N LYS A 283 -20.69 15.08 -4.27
CA LYS A 283 -21.03 13.69 -3.96
C LYS A 283 -20.21 12.73 -4.83
N VAL A 284 -19.75 11.66 -4.22
CA VAL A 284 -18.95 10.63 -4.89
C VAL A 284 -19.87 9.72 -5.71
N PRO A 285 -19.70 9.63 -7.05
CA PRO A 285 -20.52 8.74 -7.86
C PRO A 285 -20.12 7.27 -7.65
N GLN A 286 -21.11 6.36 -7.71
CA GLN A 286 -20.87 4.91 -7.66
C GLN A 286 -20.07 4.42 -8.87
N SER A 287 -20.13 5.13 -9.99
CA SER A 287 -19.39 4.81 -11.18
C SER A 287 -18.89 6.07 -11.89
N VAL A 288 -17.79 5.95 -12.58
CA VAL A 288 -17.17 7.03 -13.35
C VAL A 288 -16.94 6.58 -14.78
N SER A 289 -17.18 7.46 -15.75
CA SER A 289 -16.86 7.24 -17.15
C SER A 289 -15.60 8.00 -17.54
N VAL A 290 -14.64 7.31 -18.14
CA VAL A 290 -13.35 7.87 -18.58
C VAL A 290 -13.13 7.57 -20.07
N PRO A 291 -12.31 8.37 -20.79
CA PRO A 291 -11.91 8.04 -22.16
C PRO A 291 -11.19 6.69 -22.21
N ALA A 292 -11.63 5.80 -23.09
CA ALA A 292 -10.96 4.51 -23.31
C ALA A 292 -9.58 4.75 -23.93
N ALA A 293 -8.57 3.99 -23.47
CA ALA A 293 -7.26 3.98 -24.09
C ALA A 293 -7.34 3.60 -25.56
N SER A 294 -6.55 4.26 -26.38
CA SER A 294 -6.47 3.95 -27.82
C SER A 294 -5.53 2.77 -28.12
N CYS A 295 -4.82 2.27 -27.15
CA CYS A 295 -3.82 1.20 -27.28
C CYS A 295 -4.00 0.18 -26.15
N ALA A 296 -4.24 -1.08 -26.51
CA ALA A 296 -4.25 -2.19 -25.54
C ALA A 296 -2.82 -2.76 -25.44
N GLU A 297 -1.95 -2.11 -24.68
CA GLU A 297 -0.69 -2.74 -24.26
C GLU A 297 -0.99 -3.86 -23.24
N PRO A 298 -0.17 -4.92 -23.21
CA PRO A 298 -0.34 -5.96 -22.19
C PRO A 298 -0.13 -5.36 -20.80
N VAL A 299 -1.16 -5.39 -19.97
CA VAL A 299 -1.12 -4.87 -18.61
C VAL A 299 -0.46 -5.89 -17.69
N THR A 300 0.61 -5.49 -16.97
CA THR A 300 1.17 -6.28 -15.89
C THR A 300 0.22 -6.21 -14.68
N PRO A 301 -0.27 -7.33 -14.17
CA PRO A 301 -1.26 -7.28 -13.08
C PRO A 301 -0.66 -6.66 -11.82
N ILE A 302 -1.53 -5.98 -11.05
CA ILE A 302 -1.15 -5.38 -9.75
C ILE A 302 -1.03 -6.41 -8.63
N ASN A 303 -1.56 -7.62 -8.84
CA ASN A 303 -1.43 -8.81 -8.01
C ASN A 303 -1.34 -10.04 -8.91
N GLY A 304 -0.77 -11.15 -8.42
CA GLY A 304 -0.68 -12.33 -9.25
C GLY A 304 -0.10 -13.56 -8.57
N SER A 305 0.00 -14.64 -9.35
CA SER A 305 0.39 -15.96 -8.86
C SER A 305 1.89 -16.25 -9.04
N GLU A 306 2.62 -15.47 -9.81
CA GLU A 306 4.00 -15.77 -10.15
C GLU A 306 4.98 -15.12 -9.17
N PHE A 307 6.02 -15.85 -8.75
CA PHE A 307 7.08 -15.28 -7.93
C PHE A 307 8.08 -14.47 -8.78
N ILE A 308 8.49 -15.04 -9.91
CA ILE A 308 9.62 -14.54 -10.69
C ILE A 308 9.15 -13.57 -11.76
N ALA A 309 9.76 -12.40 -11.85
CA ALA A 309 9.55 -11.46 -12.95
C ALA A 309 10.08 -12.08 -14.26
N ARG A 310 9.21 -12.12 -15.28
CA ARG A 310 9.54 -12.74 -16.58
C ARG A 310 10.55 -11.94 -17.40
N HIS A 311 10.65 -10.62 -17.14
CA HIS A 311 11.58 -9.73 -17.85
C HIS A 311 12.19 -8.73 -16.86
N ASN A 312 13.52 -8.58 -16.93
CA ASN A 312 14.17 -7.40 -16.39
C ASN A 312 14.13 -6.25 -17.44
N ALA A 313 14.52 -5.03 -17.03
CA ALA A 313 14.57 -3.85 -17.91
C ALA A 313 15.43 -4.04 -19.18
N GLU A 314 16.28 -5.08 -19.26
CA GLU A 314 17.14 -5.43 -20.39
C GLU A 314 16.57 -6.58 -21.24
N GLY A 315 15.35 -7.07 -20.93
CA GLY A 315 14.69 -8.15 -21.67
C GLY A 315 15.18 -9.56 -21.35
N GLY A 316 16.03 -9.73 -20.33
CA GLY A 316 16.45 -11.03 -19.79
C GLY A 316 15.56 -11.47 -18.63
N VAL A 317 15.54 -12.78 -18.34
CA VAL A 317 14.92 -13.31 -17.12
C VAL A 317 15.98 -13.29 -16.01
N ASP A 318 15.77 -12.46 -14.98
CA ASP A 318 16.55 -12.57 -13.75
C ASP A 318 15.83 -13.54 -12.81
N ALA A 319 16.42 -14.72 -12.65
CA ALA A 319 15.84 -15.78 -11.83
C ALA A 319 15.72 -15.43 -10.33
N ASN A 320 16.33 -14.33 -9.88
CA ASN A 320 16.25 -13.83 -8.52
C ASN A 320 15.37 -12.58 -8.38
N CYS A 321 14.71 -12.12 -9.45
CA CYS A 321 13.87 -10.95 -9.40
C CYS A 321 12.40 -11.34 -9.14
N LEU A 322 11.86 -10.91 -8.01
CA LEU A 322 10.43 -11.06 -7.70
C LEU A 322 9.58 -10.18 -8.62
N GLN A 323 8.36 -10.63 -8.91
CA GLN A 323 7.34 -9.77 -9.52
C GLN A 323 7.12 -8.53 -8.65
N PRO A 324 6.84 -7.35 -9.25
CA PRO A 324 6.78 -6.09 -8.49
C PRO A 324 5.63 -6.03 -7.47
N TYR A 325 4.62 -6.87 -7.56
CA TYR A 325 3.56 -6.96 -6.53
C TYR A 325 3.98 -7.70 -5.26
N TRP A 326 5.17 -8.33 -5.22
CA TRP A 326 5.73 -8.92 -4.02
C TRP A 326 6.60 -7.93 -3.26
N GLN A 327 6.36 -7.79 -1.98
CA GLN A 327 7.13 -6.95 -1.06
C GLN A 327 7.40 -7.70 0.23
N PHE A 328 8.61 -7.55 0.75
CA PHE A 328 8.96 -8.08 2.06
C PHE A 328 8.40 -7.20 3.17
N ASN A 329 8.00 -7.82 4.26
CA ASN A 329 7.79 -7.16 5.53
C ASN A 329 9.14 -6.70 6.07
N HIS A 330 9.43 -5.40 6.02
CA HIS A 330 10.73 -4.79 6.33
C HIS A 330 11.84 -5.17 5.31
N ILE A 331 13.08 -4.74 5.59
CA ILE A 331 14.24 -5.03 4.74
C ILE A 331 14.58 -6.52 4.81
N PRO A 332 14.63 -7.24 3.69
CA PRO A 332 14.92 -8.66 3.69
C PRO A 332 16.38 -8.96 4.05
N HIS A 333 16.59 -10.04 4.78
CA HIS A 333 17.87 -10.68 5.01
C HIS A 333 18.15 -11.64 3.85
N ASN A 334 18.87 -11.18 2.84
CA ASN A 334 18.99 -11.83 1.53
C ASN A 334 19.67 -13.21 1.60
N GLU A 335 20.42 -13.52 2.63
CA GLU A 335 21.05 -14.82 2.86
C GLU A 335 20.07 -15.90 3.36
N TYR A 336 18.83 -15.54 3.68
CA TYR A 336 17.83 -16.45 4.23
C TYR A 336 16.59 -16.65 3.33
N TRP A 337 16.69 -16.26 2.05
CA TRP A 337 15.66 -16.58 1.05
C TRP A 337 16.26 -16.82 -0.32
N SER A 338 15.57 -17.59 -1.18
CA SER A 338 16.03 -17.89 -2.53
C SER A 338 14.90 -18.27 -3.48
N LEU A 339 15.03 -17.87 -4.74
CA LEU A 339 14.22 -18.34 -5.87
C LEU A 339 14.96 -19.37 -6.74
N THR A 340 16.24 -19.64 -6.45
CA THR A 340 17.11 -20.45 -7.32
C THR A 340 17.63 -21.73 -6.68
N GLU A 341 17.69 -21.82 -5.34
CA GLU A 341 18.13 -23.04 -4.66
C GLU A 341 17.22 -24.23 -4.94
N ARG A 342 15.90 -24.00 -5.05
CA ARG A 342 14.93 -24.98 -5.52
C ARG A 342 14.12 -24.38 -6.67
N PRO A 343 14.35 -24.82 -7.93
CA PRO A 343 13.63 -24.31 -9.08
C PRO A 343 12.10 -24.41 -8.92
N GLY A 344 11.40 -23.31 -9.17
CA GLY A 344 9.93 -23.25 -9.06
C GLY A 344 9.40 -23.00 -7.65
N ALA A 345 10.26 -22.82 -6.65
CA ALA A 345 9.88 -22.53 -5.28
C ALA A 345 10.44 -21.17 -4.82
N PHE A 346 9.69 -20.49 -3.97
CA PHE A 346 10.23 -19.49 -3.06
C PHE A 346 10.66 -20.20 -1.79
N ARG A 347 11.97 -20.20 -1.51
CA ARG A 347 12.57 -20.86 -0.36
C ARG A 347 12.87 -19.87 0.74
N LEU A 348 12.52 -20.23 1.97
CA LEU A 348 12.91 -19.54 3.18
C LEU A 348 13.80 -20.39 4.07
N HIS A 349 14.80 -19.78 4.67
CA HIS A 349 15.64 -20.33 5.73
C HIS A 349 15.35 -19.59 7.04
N SER A 350 15.23 -20.33 8.12
CA SER A 350 15.10 -19.74 9.44
C SER A 350 16.44 -19.18 9.93
N GLY A 351 16.59 -17.87 9.94
CA GLY A 351 17.83 -17.18 10.31
C GLY A 351 17.90 -16.73 11.78
N ARG A 352 16.74 -16.65 12.46
CA ARG A 352 16.67 -16.23 13.87
C ARG A 352 15.53 -16.92 14.62
N ILE A 353 15.61 -16.89 15.95
CA ILE A 353 14.50 -17.25 16.82
C ILE A 353 13.59 -16.04 16.97
N SER A 354 12.30 -16.23 16.75
CA SER A 354 11.26 -15.21 16.84
C SER A 354 10.11 -15.68 17.71
N SER A 355 9.57 -14.79 18.54
CA SER A 355 8.45 -15.12 19.44
C SER A 355 7.13 -15.34 18.71
N ASN A 356 6.95 -14.66 17.57
CA ASN A 356 5.73 -14.68 16.76
C ASN A 356 6.00 -14.21 15.32
N LEU A 357 4.95 -14.20 14.49
CA LEU A 357 5.05 -13.83 13.06
C LEU A 357 5.46 -12.36 12.83
N ASN A 358 5.08 -11.43 13.72
CA ASN A 358 5.46 -10.02 13.55
C ASN A 358 6.97 -9.79 13.63
N HIS A 359 7.71 -10.71 14.24
CA HIS A 359 9.16 -10.69 14.32
C HIS A 359 9.86 -11.60 13.30
N ALA A 360 9.09 -12.25 12.41
CA ALA A 360 9.63 -13.16 11.41
C ALA A 360 10.38 -12.38 10.32
N TRP A 361 11.61 -12.80 10.02
CA TRP A 361 12.36 -12.28 8.88
C TRP A 361 11.78 -12.82 7.55
N ASN A 362 11.90 -12.01 6.53
CA ASN A 362 11.61 -12.38 5.15
C ASN A 362 10.18 -12.85 4.89
N THR A 363 9.21 -12.42 5.70
CA THR A 363 7.80 -12.61 5.34
C THR A 363 7.54 -11.91 4.02
N LEU A 364 7.27 -12.70 2.97
CA LEU A 364 6.97 -12.21 1.63
C LEU A 364 5.49 -11.94 1.50
N THR A 365 5.13 -10.74 1.07
CA THR A 365 3.73 -10.33 1.05
C THR A 365 3.27 -9.78 -0.29
N GLN A 366 1.97 -9.90 -0.58
CA GLN A 366 1.29 -9.08 -1.58
C GLN A 366 -0.07 -8.61 -1.04
N ARG A 367 -0.63 -7.56 -1.66
CA ARG A 367 -1.91 -6.99 -1.25
C ARG A 367 -3.06 -7.95 -1.47
N THR A 368 -4.06 -7.88 -0.62
CA THR A 368 -5.39 -8.43 -0.89
C THR A 368 -6.21 -7.47 -1.76
N MET A 369 -7.26 -7.95 -2.38
CA MET A 369 -8.19 -7.15 -3.18
C MET A 369 -9.63 -7.49 -2.79
N GLY A 370 -10.42 -6.46 -2.53
CA GLY A 370 -11.85 -6.62 -2.28
C GLY A 370 -12.65 -6.96 -3.56
N PRO A 371 -13.87 -7.45 -3.43
CA PRO A 371 -14.52 -7.80 -2.16
C PRO A 371 -14.04 -9.12 -1.58
N VAL A 372 -13.40 -10.01 -2.34
CA VAL A 372 -12.83 -11.27 -1.88
C VAL A 372 -11.54 -11.60 -2.61
N THR A 373 -10.58 -12.06 -1.82
CA THR A 373 -9.34 -12.67 -2.32
C THR A 373 -9.26 -14.12 -1.87
N VAL A 374 -8.78 -14.98 -2.74
CA VAL A 374 -8.37 -16.34 -2.42
C VAL A 374 -6.90 -16.51 -2.75
N ALA A 375 -6.13 -16.93 -1.75
CA ALA A 375 -4.73 -17.30 -1.91
C ALA A 375 -4.53 -18.78 -1.59
N GLU A 376 -3.74 -19.45 -2.42
CA GLU A 376 -3.37 -20.85 -2.23
C GLU A 376 -1.86 -21.01 -2.41
N VAL A 377 -1.26 -21.93 -1.66
CA VAL A 377 0.16 -22.25 -1.80
C VAL A 377 0.41 -23.69 -1.36
N THR A 378 1.31 -24.38 -2.03
CA THR A 378 1.88 -25.64 -1.58
C THR A 378 3.09 -25.35 -0.70
N VAL A 379 3.07 -25.85 0.55
CA VAL A 379 4.16 -25.70 1.51
C VAL A 379 4.82 -27.04 1.74
N ASP A 380 6.10 -27.16 1.41
CA ASP A 380 6.94 -28.31 1.75
C ASP A 380 7.72 -27.99 3.04
N ALA A 381 7.35 -28.68 4.10
CA ALA A 381 7.86 -28.54 5.46
C ALA A 381 8.77 -29.71 5.89
N SER A 382 9.22 -30.53 4.94
CA SER A 382 10.01 -31.76 5.22
C SER A 382 11.32 -31.51 5.96
N THR A 383 11.84 -30.29 5.87
CA THR A 383 13.10 -29.86 6.49
C THR A 383 12.93 -28.85 7.62
N LEU A 384 11.72 -28.69 8.15
CA LEU A 384 11.48 -27.91 9.36
C LEU A 384 12.10 -28.58 10.60
N HIS A 385 12.57 -27.76 11.52
CA HIS A 385 12.99 -28.17 12.86
C HIS A 385 11.83 -28.07 13.86
N ASP A 386 11.96 -28.73 15.01
CA ASP A 386 10.96 -28.63 16.08
C ASP A 386 10.80 -27.19 16.58
N GLY A 387 9.60 -26.66 16.45
CA GLY A 387 9.27 -25.28 16.80
C GLY A 387 9.31 -24.29 15.65
N ASP A 388 9.52 -24.76 14.42
CA ASP A 388 9.36 -23.95 13.21
C ASP A 388 7.88 -23.88 12.81
N PHE A 389 7.51 -22.75 12.20
CA PHE A 389 6.20 -22.51 11.61
C PHE A 389 6.37 -21.94 10.20
N ALA A 390 5.80 -22.61 9.20
CA ALA A 390 5.83 -22.16 7.81
C ALA A 390 4.44 -22.23 7.19
N GLY A 391 3.96 -21.14 6.57
CA GLY A 391 2.59 -21.14 6.08
C GLY A 391 2.14 -19.89 5.35
N LEU A 392 0.80 -19.74 5.35
CA LEU A 392 0.04 -18.72 4.66
C LEU A 392 -0.74 -17.87 5.67
N ALA A 393 -0.52 -16.56 5.66
CA ALA A 393 -1.08 -15.62 6.64
C ALA A 393 -2.02 -14.60 6.01
N ALA A 394 -3.03 -14.19 6.78
CA ALA A 394 -3.63 -12.87 6.72
C ALA A 394 -2.79 -11.95 7.61
N PHE A 395 -1.94 -11.15 6.96
CA PHE A 395 -0.86 -10.42 7.62
C PHE A 395 -1.22 -8.97 7.86
N GLN A 396 -1.35 -8.64 9.12
CA GLN A 396 -1.48 -7.30 9.70
C GLN A 396 -0.84 -7.34 11.10
N GLY A 397 -0.96 -6.27 11.89
CA GLY A 397 -0.55 -6.27 13.30
C GLY A 397 -1.22 -7.40 14.10
N CYS A 398 -2.54 -7.51 13.98
CA CYS A 398 -3.35 -8.63 14.48
C CYS A 398 -3.53 -9.69 13.37
N TYR A 399 -2.52 -10.49 13.14
CA TYR A 399 -2.51 -11.50 12.08
C TYR A 399 -3.24 -12.79 12.46
N SER A 400 -3.57 -13.59 11.43
CA SER A 400 -3.90 -15.02 11.57
C SER A 400 -3.25 -15.82 10.44
N TYR A 401 -3.01 -17.10 10.66
CA TYR A 401 -2.39 -17.95 9.66
C TYR A 401 -2.77 -19.42 9.77
N ILE A 402 -2.61 -20.14 8.66
CA ILE A 402 -2.51 -21.60 8.61
C ILE A 402 -1.07 -21.99 8.30
N ALA A 403 -0.50 -22.92 9.06
CA ALA A 403 0.91 -23.30 8.93
C ALA A 403 1.16 -24.77 9.20
N LEU A 404 2.20 -25.30 8.58
CA LEU A 404 2.87 -26.51 9.00
C LEU A 404 3.88 -26.15 10.10
N THR A 405 3.93 -26.98 11.15
CA THR A 405 4.88 -26.86 12.25
C THR A 405 5.39 -28.22 12.67
N ARG A 406 6.58 -28.30 13.26
CA ARG A 406 7.14 -29.55 13.72
C ARG A 406 7.16 -29.61 15.25
N ARG A 407 6.68 -30.75 15.82
CA ARG A 407 6.67 -31.01 17.26
C ARG A 407 7.07 -32.44 17.54
N ASN A 408 8.15 -32.63 18.28
CA ASN A 408 8.69 -33.96 18.64
C ASN A 408 8.88 -34.85 17.40
N GLY A 409 9.41 -34.28 16.32
CA GLY A 409 9.68 -34.96 15.06
C GLY A 409 8.43 -35.28 14.22
N ARG A 410 7.25 -34.76 14.58
CA ARG A 410 6.01 -34.95 13.83
C ARG A 410 5.56 -33.64 13.22
N THR A 411 5.06 -33.69 11.99
CA THR A 411 4.48 -32.54 11.32
C THR A 411 3.03 -32.37 11.77
N MET A 412 2.71 -31.14 12.18
CA MET A 412 1.38 -30.72 12.60
C MET A 412 0.91 -29.63 11.64
N LEU A 413 -0.39 -29.57 11.42
CA LEU A 413 -1.07 -28.46 10.75
C LEU A 413 -1.81 -27.65 11.80
N THR A 414 -1.56 -26.34 11.85
CA THR A 414 -2.12 -25.46 12.88
C THR A 414 -2.70 -24.18 12.28
N VAL A 415 -3.79 -23.69 12.88
CA VAL A 415 -4.27 -22.32 12.71
C VAL A 415 -3.99 -21.56 14.00
N GLN A 416 -3.29 -20.43 13.86
CA GLN A 416 -3.01 -19.55 14.98
C GLN A 416 -3.34 -18.11 14.61
N TYR A 417 -3.61 -17.30 15.62
CA TYR A 417 -3.90 -15.88 15.44
C TYR A 417 -3.34 -15.07 16.61
N LYS A 418 -3.07 -13.81 16.33
CA LYS A 418 -2.77 -12.80 17.33
C LYS A 418 -3.97 -11.87 17.40
N PRO A 419 -4.73 -11.88 18.50
CA PRO A 419 -5.88 -10.98 18.66
C PRO A 419 -5.43 -9.53 18.74
N ALA A 420 -6.23 -8.61 18.23
CA ALA A 420 -6.09 -7.20 18.56
C ALA A 420 -6.42 -6.97 20.04
N ASN A 421 -5.78 -5.98 20.66
CA ASN A 421 -6.08 -5.61 22.06
C ASN A 421 -7.52 -5.11 22.21
N ASP A 422 -7.99 -4.35 21.22
CA ASP A 422 -9.38 -3.89 21.07
C ASP A 422 -9.66 -3.55 19.60
N ASP A 423 -10.87 -3.11 19.29
CA ASP A 423 -11.30 -2.74 17.94
C ASP A 423 -11.01 -1.25 17.59
N SER A 424 -10.33 -0.50 18.45
CA SER A 424 -9.98 0.88 18.16
C SER A 424 -8.84 0.95 17.15
N ILE A 425 -9.02 1.73 16.10
CA ILE A 425 -7.96 1.94 15.09
C ILE A 425 -6.76 2.72 15.65
N PHE A 426 -6.94 3.43 16.78
CA PHE A 426 -5.92 4.28 17.41
C PHE A 426 -5.18 3.59 18.56
N SER A 427 -5.57 2.38 18.95
CA SER A 427 -4.86 1.64 19.99
C SER A 427 -3.72 0.81 19.40
N ASP A 428 -2.57 0.83 20.06
CA ASP A 428 -1.44 -0.02 19.69
C ASP A 428 -1.69 -1.46 20.16
N ASP A 429 -1.30 -2.43 19.35
CA ASP A 429 -1.28 -3.84 19.72
C ASP A 429 0.01 -4.21 20.44
N ASP A 430 -0.04 -5.28 21.22
CA ASP A 430 1.15 -5.86 21.84
C ASP A 430 1.91 -6.70 20.81
N TRP A 431 2.99 -6.14 20.24
CA TRP A 431 3.82 -6.79 19.22
C TRP A 431 4.54 -8.05 19.70
N ASP A 432 4.76 -8.20 21.01
CA ASP A 432 5.56 -9.27 21.61
C ASP A 432 4.72 -10.45 22.09
N SER A 433 3.40 -10.31 22.20
CA SER A 433 2.54 -11.39 22.66
C SER A 433 2.58 -12.60 21.72
N PRO A 434 2.59 -13.83 22.28
CA PRO A 434 2.57 -15.03 21.45
C PRO A 434 1.21 -15.19 20.75
N ALA A 435 1.24 -15.86 19.60
CA ALA A 435 0.01 -16.27 18.92
C ALA A 435 -0.79 -17.27 19.74
N VAL A 436 -2.11 -17.22 19.60
CA VAL A 436 -3.06 -18.16 20.21
C VAL A 436 -3.38 -19.25 19.19
N THR A 437 -3.33 -20.52 19.61
CA THR A 437 -3.74 -21.65 18.78
C THR A 437 -5.27 -21.76 18.78
N ASP A 438 -5.87 -21.63 17.58
CA ASP A 438 -7.30 -21.89 17.35
C ASP A 438 -7.56 -23.37 17.07
N ALA A 439 -6.78 -23.96 16.16
CA ALA A 439 -6.91 -25.37 15.80
C ALA A 439 -5.53 -25.99 15.52
N GLU A 440 -5.40 -27.29 15.82
CA GLU A 440 -4.21 -28.07 15.50
C GLU A 440 -4.57 -29.52 15.26
N ILE A 441 -4.05 -30.12 14.19
CA ILE A 441 -4.19 -31.53 13.85
C ILE A 441 -2.83 -32.12 13.44
N MET A 442 -2.69 -33.43 13.48
CA MET A 442 -1.52 -34.07 12.87
C MET A 442 -1.66 -34.00 11.36
N ALA A 443 -0.62 -33.52 10.68
CA ALA A 443 -0.59 -33.51 9.22
C ALA A 443 -0.37 -34.93 8.68
N ASP A 444 -1.04 -35.23 7.58
CA ASP A 444 -0.92 -36.54 6.92
C ASP A 444 0.37 -36.67 6.11
N ALA A 445 0.96 -35.49 5.72
CA ALA A 445 2.19 -35.39 4.95
C ALA A 445 3.00 -34.16 5.38
N ASP A 446 4.29 -34.15 5.04
CA ASP A 446 5.18 -32.97 5.22
C ASP A 446 4.97 -31.90 4.13
N CYS A 447 4.20 -32.20 3.08
CA CYS A 447 3.88 -31.28 1.98
C CYS A 447 2.36 -31.16 1.85
N MET A 448 1.83 -29.96 2.08
CA MET A 448 0.40 -29.68 2.09
C MET A 448 0.05 -28.48 1.23
N ARG A 449 -1.12 -28.49 0.60
CA ARG A 449 -1.66 -27.30 -0.06
C ARG A 449 -2.57 -26.54 0.91
N LEU A 450 -2.25 -25.28 1.13
CA LEU A 450 -2.94 -24.38 2.05
C LEU A 450 -3.76 -23.36 1.25
N ARG A 451 -4.91 -22.96 1.80
CA ARG A 451 -5.77 -21.92 1.22
C ARG A 451 -6.23 -20.95 2.31
N ALA A 452 -6.23 -19.66 1.99
CA ALA A 452 -6.86 -18.60 2.76
C ALA A 452 -7.89 -17.87 1.90
N VAL A 453 -9.08 -17.63 2.44
CA VAL A 453 -10.17 -16.88 1.82
C VAL A 453 -10.40 -15.63 2.65
N TYR A 454 -10.10 -14.47 2.06
CA TYR A 454 -10.23 -13.14 2.66
C TYR A 454 -11.53 -12.51 2.17
N ASP A 455 -12.47 -12.23 3.05
CA ASP A 455 -13.79 -11.69 2.74
C ASP A 455 -13.96 -10.29 3.34
N PHE A 456 -13.96 -9.28 2.48
CA PHE A 456 -14.13 -7.86 2.83
C PHE A 456 -15.55 -7.35 2.49
N THR A 457 -16.47 -8.24 2.12
CA THR A 457 -17.84 -7.86 1.75
C THR A 457 -18.52 -7.16 2.93
N ASP A 458 -19.04 -5.96 2.71
CA ASP A 458 -19.77 -5.16 3.71
C ASP A 458 -19.01 -5.01 5.05
N CYS A 459 -17.68 -4.79 5.02
CA CYS A 459 -16.81 -4.73 6.20
C CYS A 459 -16.84 -5.99 7.06
N LYS A 460 -17.08 -7.15 6.46
CA LYS A 460 -16.98 -8.42 7.17
C LYS A 460 -15.58 -8.65 7.70
N ASP A 461 -14.57 -8.33 6.87
CA ASP A 461 -13.15 -8.34 7.21
C ASP A 461 -12.73 -9.62 7.93
N GLU A 462 -13.08 -10.77 7.34
CA GLU A 462 -12.77 -12.09 7.90
C GLU A 462 -11.92 -12.92 6.95
N VAL A 463 -11.02 -13.73 7.52
CA VAL A 463 -10.29 -14.77 6.80
C VAL A 463 -10.64 -16.14 7.34
N THR A 464 -10.78 -17.11 6.44
CA THR A 464 -10.95 -18.54 6.76
C THR A 464 -9.88 -19.37 6.09
N PHE A 465 -9.48 -20.46 6.75
CA PHE A 465 -8.37 -21.29 6.30
C PHE A 465 -8.82 -22.71 5.97
N PHE A 466 -8.18 -23.24 4.92
CA PHE A 466 -8.44 -24.60 4.42
C PHE A 466 -7.12 -25.28 4.05
N TYR A 467 -7.15 -26.58 4.02
CA TYR A 467 -6.03 -27.40 3.59
C TYR A 467 -6.50 -28.61 2.76
N ARG A 468 -5.57 -29.18 2.00
CA ARG A 468 -5.70 -30.49 1.37
C ARG A 468 -4.32 -31.09 1.15
N ASP A 469 -4.29 -32.37 0.82
CA ASP A 469 -3.07 -33.06 0.40
C ASP A 469 -2.55 -32.45 -0.91
N ALA A 470 -1.26 -32.19 -0.98
CA ALA A 470 -0.61 -31.64 -2.18
C ALA A 470 -0.56 -32.65 -3.33
N ASP A 471 -0.43 -33.95 -3.02
CA ASP A 471 -0.31 -35.04 -4.01
C ASP A 471 -1.67 -35.48 -4.59
N THR A 472 -2.79 -35.03 -3.99
CA THR A 472 -4.16 -35.34 -4.44
C THR A 472 -4.94 -34.04 -4.76
N PRO A 473 -4.63 -33.36 -5.87
CA PRO A 473 -5.22 -32.06 -6.20
C PRO A 473 -6.74 -32.08 -6.41
N GLU A 474 -7.31 -33.26 -6.68
CA GLU A 474 -8.77 -33.50 -6.80
C GLU A 474 -9.47 -33.65 -5.43
N SER A 475 -8.72 -33.71 -4.32
CA SER A 475 -9.31 -33.82 -2.99
C SER A 475 -10.06 -32.54 -2.60
N GLU A 476 -11.15 -32.70 -1.85
CA GLU A 476 -11.92 -31.59 -1.32
C GLU A 476 -11.07 -30.74 -0.32
N TRP A 477 -11.36 -29.45 -0.26
CA TRP A 477 -10.78 -28.56 0.73
C TRP A 477 -11.37 -28.83 2.11
N CYS A 478 -10.53 -29.13 3.08
CA CYS A 478 -10.91 -29.33 4.48
C CYS A 478 -10.73 -27.98 5.23
N PRO A 479 -11.78 -27.44 5.86
CA PRO A 479 -11.63 -26.28 6.72
C PRO A 479 -10.84 -26.63 7.99
N LEU A 480 -10.07 -25.65 8.51
CA LEU A 480 -9.37 -25.77 9.79
C LEU A 480 -9.52 -24.47 10.59
N GLY A 481 -9.92 -24.60 11.84
CA GLY A 481 -10.15 -23.47 12.74
C GLY A 481 -11.44 -22.70 12.44
N THR A 482 -11.53 -21.52 13.00
CA THR A 482 -12.65 -20.59 12.85
C THR A 482 -12.30 -19.43 11.91
N ALA A 483 -13.27 -18.56 11.59
CA ALA A 483 -12.99 -17.32 10.90
C ALA A 483 -12.30 -16.32 11.85
N HIS A 484 -11.29 -15.61 11.35
CA HIS A 484 -10.56 -14.59 12.10
C HIS A 484 -10.75 -13.22 11.47
N ARG A 485 -10.89 -12.19 12.31
CA ARG A 485 -11.05 -10.81 11.86
C ARG A 485 -9.72 -10.21 11.40
N MET A 486 -9.80 -9.45 10.33
CA MET A 486 -8.73 -8.56 9.86
C MET A 486 -9.09 -7.14 10.29
N ILE A 487 -8.26 -6.52 11.13
CA ILE A 487 -8.56 -5.20 11.71
C ILE A 487 -7.48 -4.21 11.26
N PHE A 488 -7.91 -3.16 10.57
CA PHE A 488 -7.04 -2.05 10.21
C PHE A 488 -6.75 -1.19 11.46
N LYS A 489 -5.47 -1.00 11.79
CA LYS A 489 -5.02 -0.19 12.93
C LYS A 489 -3.87 0.72 12.51
N MET A 490 -3.76 1.87 13.18
CA MET A 490 -2.73 2.88 12.91
C MET A 490 -1.31 2.41 13.27
N ASP A 491 -1.17 1.48 14.19
CA ASP A 491 0.13 0.92 14.59
C ASP A 491 0.80 0.08 13.48
N HIS A 492 0.01 -0.49 12.55
CA HIS A 492 0.48 -1.16 11.34
C HIS A 492 0.24 -0.31 10.08
N PHE A 493 -0.88 0.39 10.03
CA PHE A 493 -1.34 1.38 9.07
C PHE A 493 -1.39 0.92 7.61
N THR A 494 -1.61 -0.36 7.39
CA THR A 494 -1.78 -0.96 6.06
C THR A 494 -2.98 -1.90 6.02
N GLY A 495 -3.54 -2.09 4.83
CA GLY A 495 -4.51 -3.14 4.58
C GLY A 495 -3.91 -4.52 4.81
N CYS A 496 -4.79 -5.52 4.98
CA CYS A 496 -4.39 -6.91 5.13
C CYS A 496 -3.61 -7.38 3.89
N ARG A 497 -2.51 -8.08 4.13
CA ARG A 497 -1.71 -8.69 3.08
C ARG A 497 -1.75 -10.21 3.16
N ILE A 498 -1.62 -10.86 2.02
CA ILE A 498 -1.27 -12.28 1.95
C ILE A 498 0.20 -12.37 2.35
N GLY A 499 0.53 -13.22 3.33
CA GLY A 499 1.91 -13.41 3.80
C GLY A 499 2.38 -14.87 3.65
N LEU A 500 3.56 -15.07 3.07
CA LEU A 500 4.30 -16.33 3.07
C LEU A 500 5.44 -16.20 4.05
N PHE A 501 5.55 -17.11 5.01
CA PHE A 501 6.48 -16.94 6.12
C PHE A 501 7.09 -18.24 6.62
N LEU A 502 8.26 -18.09 7.23
CA LEU A 502 8.92 -19.10 8.07
C LEU A 502 9.50 -18.40 9.30
N TYR A 503 9.18 -18.89 10.49
CA TYR A 503 9.89 -18.49 11.71
C TYR A 503 10.10 -19.66 12.65
N SER A 504 11.09 -19.52 13.50
CA SER A 504 11.51 -20.55 14.47
C SER A 504 11.40 -20.04 15.89
N THR A 505 10.89 -20.89 16.79
CA THR A 505 10.75 -20.54 18.22
C THR A 505 11.80 -21.20 19.12
N LYS A 506 12.59 -22.15 18.61
CA LYS A 506 13.55 -22.94 19.39
C LYS A 506 14.97 -22.92 18.85
N GLU A 507 15.16 -23.23 17.57
CA GLU A 507 16.45 -23.28 16.92
C GLU A 507 16.33 -22.83 15.45
N THR A 508 17.40 -22.27 14.91
CA THR A 508 17.48 -21.83 13.52
C THR A 508 17.90 -22.96 12.59
N GLY A 509 17.79 -22.73 11.27
CA GLY A 509 18.29 -23.63 10.22
C GLY A 509 17.22 -24.51 9.58
N GLY A 510 15.95 -24.41 10.00
CA GLY A 510 14.83 -25.02 9.29
C GLY A 510 14.61 -24.34 7.94
N ILE A 511 14.07 -25.10 6.97
CA ILE A 511 13.83 -24.64 5.61
C ILE A 511 12.37 -24.97 5.24
N ALA A 512 11.73 -24.03 4.54
CA ALA A 512 10.42 -24.23 3.93
C ALA A 512 10.42 -23.79 2.48
N ASP A 513 9.75 -24.56 1.62
CA ASP A 513 9.56 -24.23 0.21
C ASP A 513 8.09 -23.92 -0.07
N PHE A 514 7.85 -22.83 -0.76
CA PHE A 514 6.53 -22.40 -1.19
C PHE A 514 6.43 -22.54 -2.71
N CYS A 515 5.54 -23.42 -3.16
CA CYS A 515 5.35 -23.76 -4.57
C CYS A 515 3.91 -23.49 -5.01
N ASP A 516 3.70 -23.41 -6.32
CA ASP A 516 2.37 -23.33 -6.93
C ASP A 516 1.44 -22.29 -6.28
N PHE A 517 1.99 -21.13 -5.97
CA PHE A 517 1.17 -20.05 -5.42
C PHE A 517 0.09 -19.65 -6.44
N ALA A 518 -1.14 -19.54 -5.97
CA ALA A 518 -2.27 -19.10 -6.77
C ALA A 518 -3.01 -17.95 -6.09
N TYR A 519 -3.26 -16.90 -6.84
CA TYR A 519 -4.02 -15.74 -6.44
C TYR A 519 -5.27 -15.62 -7.32
N SER A 520 -6.43 -15.39 -6.72
CA SER A 520 -7.66 -15.13 -7.44
C SER A 520 -8.60 -14.20 -6.67
N THR A 521 -9.43 -13.48 -7.43
CA THR A 521 -10.53 -12.66 -6.92
C THR A 521 -11.83 -13.19 -7.54
N PRO A 522 -12.46 -14.21 -6.91
CA PRO A 522 -13.67 -14.81 -7.48
C PRO A 522 -14.81 -13.80 -7.52
N ASP A 523 -15.53 -13.77 -8.63
CA ASP A 523 -16.77 -13.02 -8.75
C ASP A 523 -17.79 -13.49 -7.71
N THR A 524 -18.53 -12.56 -7.10
CA THR A 524 -19.54 -12.86 -6.10
C THR A 524 -20.62 -13.85 -6.57
N LYS A 525 -20.75 -14.05 -7.89
CA LYS A 525 -21.68 -15.01 -8.49
C LYS A 525 -21.22 -16.47 -8.50
N GLU A 526 -19.94 -16.74 -8.29
CA GLU A 526 -19.38 -18.10 -8.27
C GLU A 526 -19.44 -18.75 -6.87
N ARG A 527 -19.92 -18.04 -5.84
CA ARG A 527 -19.96 -18.49 -4.45
C ARG A 527 -21.17 -19.35 -4.07
N GLU A 528 -22.21 -19.36 -4.90
CA GLU A 528 -23.45 -20.14 -4.64
C GLU A 528 -23.40 -21.54 -5.26
N GLN A 529 -22.28 -21.98 -5.78
CA GLN A 529 -22.04 -23.33 -6.28
C GLN A 529 -20.95 -24.04 -5.42
#